data_c30363d06756cbc94fd60b1b6977adac
#
_entry.id   c30363d06756cbc94fd60b1b6977adac
#
_cell.length_a   1.000
_cell.length_b   1.000
_cell.length_c   1.000
_cell.angle_alpha   90.00
_cell.angle_beta   90.00
_cell.angle_gamma   90.00
#
_symmetry.space_group_name_H-M   'P 1'
#
loop_
_entity.id
_entity.type
_entity.pdbx_description
1 polymer ?
#
loop_
_entity_poly.entity_id
_entity_poly.type
_entity_poly.pdbx_seq_one_letter_code
_entity_poly.pdbx_strand_id
1 'polypeptide(L)'
;MPPTLAHGKICHLELPATDVAASAAFYERVFGWHVRTRGDGAVTFDDSTREVSGHWVPGRAPAEPGLLVYLWVDDLTAAIEQVVAAGCPIVQPPGGDPGELTARFRDPAGNVMGLYQEPV
;
A
#
# COMPACT_ATOMS: atom_id res chain seq x y z
N MET A 1 7.29 -1.19 -19.73
CA MET A 1 6.63 -2.51 -19.98
C MET A 1 5.17 -2.41 -19.60
N PRO A 2 4.28 -2.86 -20.45
CA PRO A 2 2.88 -2.98 -20.05
C PRO A 2 2.72 -4.03 -18.96
N PRO A 3 1.68 -3.94 -18.14
CA PRO A 3 1.44 -4.96 -17.14
C PRO A 3 1.09 -6.31 -17.77
N THR A 4 1.37 -7.37 -17.04
CA THR A 4 0.94 -8.70 -17.44
C THR A 4 -0.58 -8.79 -17.26
N LEU A 5 -1.30 -9.11 -18.31
CA LEU A 5 -2.75 -9.27 -18.28
C LEU A 5 -3.10 -10.72 -18.57
N ALA A 6 -3.84 -11.34 -17.66
CA ALA A 6 -4.26 -12.72 -17.78
C ALA A 6 -5.57 -12.90 -17.03
N HIS A 7 -6.35 -13.90 -17.42
CA HIS A 7 -7.60 -14.18 -16.77
C HIS A 7 -7.38 -14.44 -15.26
N GLY A 8 -8.06 -13.68 -14.43
CA GLY A 8 -7.98 -13.83 -12.97
C GLY A 8 -6.92 -12.98 -12.28
N LYS A 9 -6.09 -12.25 -13.02
CA LYS A 9 -5.08 -11.38 -12.42
C LYS A 9 -5.74 -10.20 -11.70
N ILE A 10 -5.23 -9.87 -10.52
CA ILE A 10 -5.61 -8.65 -9.83
C ILE A 10 -4.99 -7.46 -10.56
N CYS A 11 -5.80 -6.56 -11.10
CA CYS A 11 -5.31 -5.49 -11.98
C CYS A 11 -5.55 -4.09 -11.44
N HIS A 12 -6.49 -3.91 -10.50
CA HIS A 12 -6.85 -2.57 -10.06
C HIS A 12 -7.31 -2.60 -8.61
N LEU A 13 -6.82 -1.61 -7.82
CA LEU A 13 -7.23 -1.41 -6.44
C LEU A 13 -7.85 -0.03 -6.29
N GLU A 14 -8.91 0.07 -5.51
CA GLU A 14 -9.45 1.35 -5.06
C GLU A 14 -9.15 1.49 -3.57
N LEU A 15 -8.41 2.53 -3.23
CA LEU A 15 -8.02 2.79 -1.84
C LEU A 15 -8.80 3.99 -1.31
N PRO A 16 -9.56 3.82 -0.23
CA PRO A 16 -10.17 4.98 0.43
C PRO A 16 -9.13 6.01 0.83
N ALA A 17 -9.46 7.29 0.69
CA ALA A 17 -8.57 8.37 1.10
C ALA A 17 -9.37 9.57 1.58
N THR A 18 -8.98 10.14 2.72
CA THR A 18 -9.54 11.39 3.21
C THR A 18 -8.81 12.59 2.59
N ASP A 19 -7.51 12.43 2.38
CA ASP A 19 -6.66 13.41 1.70
C ASP A 19 -5.87 12.65 0.63
N VAL A 20 -6.36 12.73 -0.61
CA VAL A 20 -5.77 11.97 -1.72
C VAL A 20 -4.32 12.35 -1.93
N ALA A 21 -3.97 13.64 -1.83
CA ALA A 21 -2.59 14.08 -2.03
C ALA A 21 -1.66 13.49 -0.96
N ALA A 22 -2.11 13.42 0.30
CA ALA A 22 -1.31 12.85 1.38
C ALA A 22 -1.09 11.35 1.17
N SER A 23 -2.15 10.63 0.78
CA SER A 23 -2.03 9.20 0.51
C SER A 23 -1.09 8.93 -0.67
N ALA A 24 -1.24 9.67 -1.76
CA ALA A 24 -0.38 9.52 -2.93
C ALA A 24 1.09 9.77 -2.60
N ALA A 25 1.37 10.84 -1.86
CA ALA A 25 2.74 11.17 -1.46
C ALA A 25 3.34 10.07 -0.56
N PHE A 26 2.54 9.50 0.34
CA PHE A 26 2.98 8.43 1.21
C PHE A 26 3.42 7.19 0.41
N TYR A 27 2.54 6.70 -0.48
CA TYR A 27 2.85 5.48 -1.24
C TYR A 27 3.99 5.68 -2.24
N GLU A 28 4.08 6.87 -2.83
CA GLU A 28 5.21 7.20 -3.70
C GLU A 28 6.53 7.21 -2.93
N ARG A 29 6.54 7.86 -1.76
CA ARG A 29 7.75 8.03 -0.97
C ARG A 29 8.22 6.74 -0.33
N VAL A 30 7.30 5.96 0.26
CA VAL A 30 7.65 4.79 1.06
C VAL A 30 7.80 3.54 0.19
N PHE A 31 6.93 3.38 -0.81
CA PHE A 31 6.88 2.14 -1.57
C PHE A 31 7.27 2.30 -3.04
N GLY A 32 7.58 3.51 -3.47
CA GLY A 32 8.03 3.73 -4.85
C GLY A 32 6.93 3.57 -5.89
N TRP A 33 5.66 3.76 -5.50
CA TRP A 33 4.57 3.71 -6.47
C TRP A 33 4.65 4.89 -7.44
N HIS A 34 4.20 4.67 -8.67
CA HIS A 34 4.23 5.70 -9.70
C HIS A 34 2.87 6.40 -9.71
N VAL A 35 2.86 7.66 -9.30
CA VAL A 35 1.61 8.45 -9.16
C VAL A 35 1.39 9.26 -10.42
N ARG A 36 0.16 9.26 -10.92
CA ARG A 36 -0.25 10.03 -12.09
C ARG A 36 -1.55 10.77 -11.80
N THR A 37 -1.68 11.98 -12.33
CA THR A 37 -2.94 12.74 -12.31
C THR A 37 -3.54 12.68 -13.68
N ARG A 38 -4.79 12.19 -13.77
CA ARG A 38 -5.50 12.13 -15.05
C ARG A 38 -6.07 13.50 -15.43
N GLY A 39 -6.47 13.62 -16.71
CA GLY A 39 -7.04 14.86 -17.21
C GLY A 39 -8.33 15.31 -16.51
N ASP A 40 -9.05 14.35 -15.90
CA ASP A 40 -10.26 14.64 -15.12
C ASP A 40 -9.95 15.00 -13.66
N GLY A 41 -8.68 15.07 -13.28
CA GLY A 41 -8.24 15.37 -11.92
C GLY A 41 -8.10 14.16 -11.01
N ALA A 42 -8.49 12.96 -11.44
CA ALA A 42 -8.34 11.77 -10.64
C ALA A 42 -6.86 11.42 -10.47
N VAL A 43 -6.47 11.06 -9.23
CA VAL A 43 -5.09 10.67 -8.93
C VAL A 43 -5.02 9.15 -8.91
N THR A 44 -4.18 8.62 -9.79
CA THR A 44 -4.02 7.18 -9.99
C THR A 44 -2.60 6.75 -9.69
N PHE A 45 -2.40 5.46 -9.59
CA PHE A 45 -1.07 4.90 -9.36
C PHE A 45 -0.86 3.62 -10.15
N ASP A 46 0.40 3.32 -10.41
CA ASP A 46 0.86 1.98 -10.70
C ASP A 46 1.76 1.59 -9.54
N ASP A 47 1.74 0.31 -9.13
CA ASP A 47 2.65 -0.12 -8.09
C ASP A 47 4.11 -0.05 -8.59
N SER A 48 5.08 -0.34 -7.72
CA SER A 48 6.50 -0.18 -8.07
C SER A 48 6.91 -1.04 -9.27
N THR A 49 6.26 -2.17 -9.49
CA THR A 49 6.53 -3.06 -10.64
C THR A 49 5.67 -2.74 -11.86
N ARG A 50 4.70 -1.83 -11.73
CA ARG A 50 3.73 -1.46 -12.77
C ARG A 50 2.83 -2.63 -13.18
N GLU A 51 2.64 -3.60 -12.27
CA GLU A 51 1.77 -4.75 -12.52
C GLU A 51 0.35 -4.56 -12.00
N VAL A 52 0.16 -3.72 -10.98
CA VAL A 52 -1.16 -3.43 -10.42
C VAL A 52 -1.36 -1.92 -10.42
N SER A 53 -2.48 -1.47 -10.96
CA SER A 53 -2.84 -0.06 -10.95
C SER A 53 -3.93 0.19 -9.90
N GLY A 54 -4.27 1.45 -9.71
CA GLY A 54 -5.39 1.80 -8.86
C GLY A 54 -5.58 3.29 -8.75
N HIS A 55 -6.47 3.69 -7.85
CA HIS A 55 -6.66 5.10 -7.54
C HIS A 55 -7.19 5.25 -6.12
N TRP A 56 -7.08 6.47 -5.60
CA TRP A 56 -7.58 6.82 -4.27
C TRP A 56 -8.97 7.42 -4.41
N VAL A 57 -9.90 6.95 -3.55
CA VAL A 57 -11.32 7.29 -3.63
C VAL A 57 -11.72 8.10 -2.40
N PRO A 58 -12.03 9.40 -2.55
CA PRO A 58 -12.51 10.19 -1.41
C PRO A 58 -13.93 9.79 -1.01
N GLY A 59 -14.28 10.01 0.25
CA GLY A 59 -15.64 9.80 0.74
C GLY A 59 -15.99 8.37 1.12
N ARG A 60 -15.06 7.44 0.97
CA ARG A 60 -15.27 6.04 1.35
C ARG A 60 -14.62 5.78 2.71
N ALA A 61 -15.27 4.97 3.55
CA ALA A 61 -14.71 4.61 4.85
C ALA A 61 -13.38 3.87 4.70
N PRO A 62 -12.43 4.05 5.63
CA PRO A 62 -11.16 3.33 5.59
C PRO A 62 -11.35 1.82 5.59
N ALA A 63 -10.47 1.12 4.88
CA ALA A 63 -10.50 -0.34 4.84
C ALA A 63 -10.02 -0.90 6.17
N GLU A 64 -10.89 -1.69 6.80
CA GLU A 64 -10.55 -2.48 7.99
C GLU A 64 -10.32 -3.93 7.56
N PRO A 65 -9.57 -4.74 8.34
CA PRO A 65 -9.30 -6.11 7.92
C PRO A 65 -10.57 -6.94 7.76
N GLY A 66 -10.89 -7.28 6.60
CA GLY A 66 -11.73 -8.30 6.04
C GLY A 66 -10.86 -8.83 4.94
N LEU A 67 -10.74 -8.05 3.87
CA LEU A 67 -9.70 -8.26 2.88
C LEU A 67 -8.47 -7.44 3.29
N LEU A 68 -7.29 -8.08 3.30
CA LEU A 68 -6.04 -7.41 3.67
C LEU A 68 -5.07 -7.52 2.49
N VAL A 69 -4.55 -6.37 2.07
CA VAL A 69 -3.55 -6.28 1.00
C VAL A 69 -2.18 -6.25 1.63
N TYR A 70 -1.30 -7.15 1.22
CA TYR A 70 0.09 -7.17 1.65
C TYR A 70 0.98 -6.53 0.60
N LEU A 71 1.87 -5.67 1.06
CA LEU A 71 2.91 -5.07 0.23
C LEU A 71 4.21 -5.80 0.49
N TRP A 72 4.87 -6.26 -0.58
CA TRP A 72 6.18 -6.88 -0.45
C TRP A 72 7.21 -5.84 -0.05
N VAL A 73 8.07 -6.18 0.89
CA VAL A 73 9.22 -5.35 1.26
C VAL A 73 10.46 -6.22 1.34
N ASP A 74 11.59 -5.65 0.96
CA ASP A 74 12.87 -6.35 0.98
C ASP A 74 13.39 -6.52 2.41
N ASP A 75 13.09 -5.54 3.27
CA ASP A 75 13.55 -5.51 4.67
C ASP A 75 12.40 -4.97 5.53
N LEU A 76 11.78 -5.86 6.29
CA LEU A 76 10.60 -5.50 7.09
C LEU A 76 10.92 -4.45 8.15
N THR A 77 12.06 -4.57 8.83
CA THR A 77 12.46 -3.60 9.84
C THR A 77 12.62 -2.21 9.25
N ALA A 78 13.32 -2.10 8.11
CA ALA A 78 13.51 -0.83 7.44
C ALA A 78 12.18 -0.25 6.94
N ALA A 79 11.29 -1.09 6.41
CA ALA A 79 9.98 -0.64 5.95
C ALA A 79 9.14 -0.09 7.10
N ILE A 80 9.16 -0.76 8.25
CA ILE A 80 8.45 -0.29 9.44
C ILE A 80 8.98 1.07 9.87
N GLU A 81 10.30 1.25 9.88
CA GLU A 81 10.90 2.53 10.23
C GLU A 81 10.45 3.65 9.30
N GLN A 82 10.39 3.37 8.00
CA GLN A 82 9.93 4.35 7.02
C GLN A 82 8.45 4.71 7.20
N VAL A 83 7.62 3.71 7.47
CA VAL A 83 6.19 3.91 7.72
C VAL A 83 5.97 4.79 8.96
N VAL A 84 6.68 4.49 10.04
CA VAL A 84 6.59 5.27 11.29
C VAL A 84 7.12 6.69 11.07
N ALA A 85 8.24 6.84 10.36
CA ALA A 85 8.81 8.15 10.07
C ALA A 85 7.88 9.01 9.21
N ALA A 86 7.02 8.38 8.42
CA ALA A 86 6.01 9.09 7.61
C ALA A 86 4.75 9.43 8.42
N GLY A 87 4.72 9.10 9.71
CA GLY A 87 3.60 9.43 10.59
C GLY A 87 2.50 8.39 10.66
N CYS A 88 2.73 7.19 10.14
CA CYS A 88 1.72 6.14 10.10
C CYS A 88 1.96 5.13 11.22
N PRO A 89 0.92 4.77 12.00
CA PRO A 89 1.11 3.85 13.12
C PRO A 89 1.19 2.40 12.66
N ILE A 90 1.97 1.62 13.39
CA ILE A 90 2.00 0.16 13.25
C ILE A 90 0.90 -0.40 14.16
N VAL A 91 -0.05 -1.13 13.58
CA VAL A 91 -1.16 -1.69 14.35
C VAL A 91 -0.96 -3.16 14.71
N GLN A 92 -0.05 -3.83 14.01
CA GLN A 92 0.38 -5.17 14.38
C GLN A 92 1.87 -5.28 14.11
N PRO A 93 2.71 -5.31 15.16
CA PRO A 93 4.16 -5.45 14.97
C PRO A 93 4.51 -6.85 14.47
N PRO A 94 5.77 -7.09 14.05
CA PRO A 94 6.19 -8.41 13.66
C PRO A 94 5.84 -9.43 14.74
N GLY A 95 5.27 -10.57 14.31
CA GLY A 95 4.68 -11.53 15.21
C GLY A 95 5.68 -12.35 15.99
N GLY A 96 5.16 -13.11 16.97
CA GLY A 96 5.97 -13.97 17.82
C GLY A 96 6.38 -15.29 17.18
N ASP A 97 5.95 -15.56 15.97
CA ASP A 97 6.31 -16.80 15.28
C ASP A 97 7.60 -16.56 14.50
N PRO A 98 8.68 -17.32 14.79
CA PRO A 98 9.97 -17.06 14.16
C PRO A 98 9.98 -17.12 12.63
N GLY A 99 8.97 -17.74 12.02
CA GLY A 99 8.86 -17.80 10.57
C GLY A 99 8.05 -16.67 9.96
N GLU A 100 7.44 -15.80 10.78
CA GLU A 100 6.56 -14.77 10.28
C GLU A 100 7.26 -13.43 10.13
N LEU A 101 7.38 -12.97 8.90
CA LEU A 101 7.96 -11.66 8.57
C LEU A 101 6.85 -10.76 8.01
N THR A 102 5.82 -10.53 8.83
CA THR A 102 4.68 -9.69 8.47
C THR A 102 4.43 -8.63 9.55
N ALA A 103 3.81 -7.53 9.14
CA ALA A 103 3.34 -6.50 10.05
C ALA A 103 2.13 -5.82 9.42
N ARG A 104 1.41 -5.01 10.18
CA ARG A 104 0.29 -4.22 9.65
C ARG A 104 0.42 -2.79 10.13
N PHE A 105 0.02 -1.86 9.27
CA PHE A 105 0.06 -0.44 9.58
C PHE A 105 -1.23 0.23 9.09
N ARG A 106 -1.50 1.46 9.58
CA ARG A 106 -2.54 2.29 9.01
C ARG A 106 -1.89 3.32 8.10
N ASP A 107 -2.40 3.41 6.87
CA ASP A 107 -1.93 4.42 5.93
C ASP A 107 -2.47 5.81 6.32
N PRO A 108 -2.15 6.90 5.59
CA PRO A 108 -2.61 8.24 5.95
C PRO A 108 -4.13 8.39 6.04
N ALA A 109 -4.89 7.56 5.35
CA ALA A 109 -6.35 7.60 5.40
C ALA A 109 -6.93 6.67 6.47
N GLY A 110 -6.09 5.90 7.17
CA GLY A 110 -6.53 4.93 8.16
C GLY A 110 -6.76 3.53 7.61
N ASN A 111 -6.48 3.27 6.34
CA ASN A 111 -6.60 1.92 5.79
C ASN A 111 -5.57 1.00 6.43
N VAL A 112 -5.99 -0.21 6.82
CA VAL A 112 -5.06 -1.21 7.35
C VAL A 112 -4.44 -1.96 6.17
N MET A 113 -3.11 -1.92 6.09
CA MET A 113 -2.33 -2.57 5.05
C MET A 113 -1.31 -3.50 5.69
N GLY A 114 -0.97 -4.56 4.99
CA GLY A 114 0.04 -5.51 5.47
C GLY A 114 1.39 -5.29 4.81
N LEU A 115 2.44 -5.63 5.53
CA LEU A 115 3.81 -5.69 5.01
C LEU A 115 4.26 -7.14 5.08
N TYR A 116 4.97 -7.60 4.06
CA TYR A 116 5.42 -8.98 3.96
C TYR A 116 6.84 -9.03 3.43
N GLN A 117 7.69 -9.76 4.16
CA GLN A 117 9.04 -10.08 3.71
C GLN A 117 9.19 -11.60 3.68
N GLU A 118 9.79 -12.13 2.62
CA GLU A 118 10.06 -13.56 2.56
C GLU A 118 11.16 -13.93 3.56
N PRO A 119 10.98 -14.99 4.34
CA PRO A 119 12.06 -15.48 5.21
C PRO A 119 13.27 -15.89 4.37
N VAL A 120 14.45 -15.57 4.88
CA VAL A 120 15.71 -15.90 4.19
C VAL A 120 16.30 -17.18 4.76
#